data_cc319bdc999d7237a8ccd9d59a0f6eda
#
_entry.id   cc319bdc999d7237a8ccd9d59a0f6eda
#
_cell.length_a   1.000
_cell.length_b   1.000
_cell.length_c   1.000
_cell.angle_alpha   90.00
_cell.angle_beta   90.00
_cell.angle_gamma   90.00
#
_symmetry.space_group_name_H-M   'P 1'
#
loop_
_entity.id
_entity.type
_entity.pdbx_description
1 polymer ?
#
loop_
_entity_poly.entity_id
_entity_poly.type
_entity_poly.pdbx_seq_one_letter_code
_entity_poly.pdbx_strand_id
1 'polypeptide(L)'
;PILELELERFGSYILSYNGGMITNCRTGEVVFASQIPLAANERIIGLAEEHRVDILTYEETRIITNNDQCPYAVMESNINHLPLVQVESMKDYVRFEVPKFLMLDDGDYLVTVEPLVKAALGKNFSVYRSEPYFLEVMPKGIDKALSLARLLEVLGMTKDQMIACGDGYNDLTMVQFAGLGVAMENAVLPLRKAADYITLSNNEDGVAHVVEKFMLS
;
A
#
# COMPACT_ATOMS: atom_id res chain seq x y z
N PRO A 1 4.89 -12.12 -7.14
CA PRO A 1 6.04 -11.31 -7.63
C PRO A 1 7.40 -11.83 -7.17
N ILE A 2 7.60 -12.19 -5.86
CA ILE A 2 8.93 -12.60 -5.34
C ILE A 2 9.50 -13.76 -6.15
N LEU A 3 8.76 -14.87 -6.26
CA LEU A 3 9.19 -16.06 -7.00
C LEU A 3 9.27 -15.82 -8.51
N GLU A 4 8.33 -15.07 -9.07
CA GLU A 4 8.25 -14.78 -10.50
C GLU A 4 9.44 -13.93 -10.99
N LEU A 5 9.87 -12.97 -10.17
CA LEU A 5 11.00 -12.09 -10.44
C LEU A 5 12.31 -12.58 -9.81
N GLU A 6 12.30 -13.76 -9.17
CA GLU A 6 13.45 -14.35 -8.46
C GLU A 6 14.14 -13.37 -7.48
N LEU A 7 13.36 -12.50 -6.84
CA LEU A 7 13.87 -11.40 -6.00
C LEU A 7 14.73 -11.88 -4.83
N GLU A 8 14.50 -13.09 -4.35
CA GLU A 8 15.30 -13.73 -3.28
C GLU A 8 16.79 -13.88 -3.66
N ARG A 9 17.10 -13.95 -4.96
CA ARG A 9 18.49 -14.12 -5.46
C ARG A 9 19.29 -12.83 -5.40
N PHE A 10 18.63 -11.68 -5.44
CA PHE A 10 19.26 -10.37 -5.62
C PHE A 10 19.36 -9.55 -4.33
N GLY A 11 19.01 -10.10 -3.16
CA GLY A 11 19.04 -9.35 -1.91
C GLY A 11 18.00 -8.22 -1.86
N SER A 12 16.90 -8.41 -2.58
CA SER A 12 15.84 -7.43 -2.76
C SER A 12 14.94 -7.31 -1.52
N TYR A 13 14.18 -6.24 -1.46
CA TYR A 13 13.16 -5.99 -0.45
C TYR A 13 11.82 -5.69 -1.13
N ILE A 14 10.73 -6.09 -0.49
CA ILE A 14 9.37 -5.70 -0.89
C ILE A 14 8.79 -4.74 0.14
N LEU A 15 8.26 -3.63 -0.36
CA LEU A 15 7.44 -2.69 0.41
C LEU A 15 5.96 -2.98 0.10
N SER A 16 5.26 -3.57 1.06
CA SER A 16 3.82 -3.85 0.97
C SER A 16 3.01 -2.78 1.69
N TYR A 17 1.69 -2.74 1.42
CA TYR A 17 0.74 -1.86 2.11
C TYR A 17 1.17 -0.38 2.07
N ASN A 18 1.52 0.14 0.88
CA ASN A 18 2.00 1.52 0.67
C ASN A 18 3.23 1.90 1.53
N GLY A 19 4.07 0.91 1.88
CA GLY A 19 5.22 1.07 2.77
C GLY A 19 4.93 0.70 4.23
N GLY A 20 3.75 0.18 4.54
CA GLY A 20 3.41 -0.29 5.89
C GLY A 20 4.22 -1.50 6.35
N MET A 21 4.79 -2.24 5.40
CA MET A 21 5.63 -3.41 5.70
C MET A 21 6.82 -3.47 4.74
N ILE A 22 8.00 -3.81 5.26
CA ILE A 22 9.20 -4.08 4.49
C ILE A 22 9.68 -5.48 4.80
N THR A 23 9.77 -6.33 3.78
CA THR A 23 10.21 -7.72 3.91
C THR A 23 11.47 -7.95 3.07
N ASN A 24 12.47 -8.59 3.66
CA ASN A 24 13.65 -9.09 2.96
C ASN A 24 13.24 -10.32 2.13
N CYS A 25 13.37 -10.25 0.81
CA CYS A 25 12.91 -11.32 -0.08
C CYS A 25 13.72 -12.61 0.05
N ARG A 26 14.97 -12.55 0.50
CA ARG A 26 15.84 -13.71 0.67
C ARG A 26 15.55 -14.49 1.93
N THR A 27 15.35 -13.77 3.05
CA THR A 27 15.20 -14.40 4.39
C THR A 27 13.75 -14.55 4.81
N GLY A 28 12.82 -13.80 4.18
CA GLY A 28 11.44 -13.66 4.65
C GLY A 28 11.30 -12.79 5.90
N GLU A 29 12.40 -12.21 6.40
CA GLU A 29 12.40 -11.37 7.60
C GLU A 29 11.64 -10.07 7.36
N VAL A 30 10.72 -9.74 8.26
CA VAL A 30 10.03 -8.44 8.29
C VAL A 30 10.96 -7.44 8.97
N VAL A 31 11.57 -6.56 8.18
CA VAL A 31 12.51 -5.52 8.64
C VAL A 31 11.77 -4.35 9.30
N PHE A 32 10.57 -4.09 8.81
CA PHE A 32 9.69 -3.05 9.33
C PHE A 32 8.23 -3.44 9.11
N ALA A 33 7.40 -3.24 10.13
CA ALA A 33 5.95 -3.30 10.02
C ALA A 33 5.32 -2.17 10.85
N SER A 34 4.32 -1.53 10.26
CA SER A 34 3.40 -0.63 10.97
C SER A 34 2.01 -1.20 10.82
N GLN A 35 1.41 -1.53 11.94
CA GLN A 35 0.11 -2.20 11.98
C GLN A 35 -0.89 -1.36 12.79
N ILE A 36 -2.16 -1.56 12.49
CA ILE A 36 -3.26 -1.04 13.31
C ILE A 36 -3.26 -1.85 14.61
N PRO A 37 -3.15 -1.17 15.78
CA PRO A 37 -3.16 -1.87 17.05
C PRO A 37 -4.47 -2.62 17.29
N LEU A 38 -4.40 -3.81 17.87
CA LEU A 38 -5.58 -4.62 18.21
C LEU A 38 -6.70 -3.81 18.89
N ALA A 39 -6.34 -2.91 19.81
CA ALA A 39 -7.31 -2.07 20.53
C ALA A 39 -8.15 -1.16 19.62
N ALA A 40 -7.72 -0.90 18.39
CA ALA A 40 -8.45 -0.05 17.45
C ALA A 40 -9.39 -0.85 16.53
N ASN A 41 -9.17 -2.17 16.38
CA ASN A 41 -9.92 -3.00 15.44
C ASN A 41 -11.42 -2.93 15.67
N GLU A 42 -11.88 -3.08 16.91
CA GLU A 42 -13.30 -3.06 17.26
C GLU A 42 -13.97 -1.73 16.85
N ARG A 43 -13.27 -0.60 17.05
CA ARG A 43 -13.80 0.71 16.64
C ARG A 43 -13.88 0.84 15.13
N ILE A 44 -12.85 0.39 14.40
CA ILE A 44 -12.81 0.49 12.92
C ILE A 44 -13.88 -0.42 12.30
N ILE A 45 -13.99 -1.66 12.76
CA ILE A 45 -15.00 -2.62 12.30
C ILE A 45 -16.40 -2.08 12.65
N GLY A 46 -16.59 -1.51 13.85
CA GLY A 46 -17.84 -0.90 14.26
C GLY A 46 -18.28 0.26 13.37
N LEU A 47 -17.35 1.05 12.83
CA LEU A 47 -17.68 2.11 11.88
C LEU A 47 -18.16 1.52 10.53
N ALA A 48 -17.59 0.44 10.06
CA ALA A 48 -18.08 -0.24 8.85
C ALA A 48 -19.51 -0.76 9.05
N GLU A 49 -19.80 -1.37 10.19
CA GLU A 49 -21.16 -1.81 10.55
C GLU A 49 -22.14 -0.64 10.67
N GLU A 50 -21.77 0.45 11.34
CA GLU A 50 -22.57 1.66 11.52
C GLU A 50 -22.98 2.26 10.17
N HIS A 51 -22.04 2.30 9.23
CA HIS A 51 -22.28 2.83 7.89
C HIS A 51 -22.72 1.77 6.87
N ARG A 52 -22.92 0.51 7.31
CA ARG A 52 -23.40 -0.61 6.48
C ARG A 52 -22.55 -0.82 5.21
N VAL A 53 -21.25 -0.62 5.32
CA VAL A 53 -20.27 -0.92 4.26
C VAL A 53 -19.60 -2.25 4.55
N ASP A 54 -19.23 -2.98 3.50
CA ASP A 54 -18.43 -4.18 3.65
C ASP A 54 -17.02 -3.82 4.11
N ILE A 55 -16.36 -4.76 4.77
CA ILE A 55 -15.00 -4.54 5.29
C ILE A 55 -14.14 -5.78 5.09
N LEU A 56 -12.88 -5.56 4.75
CA LEU A 56 -11.88 -6.62 4.73
C LEU A 56 -10.57 -6.19 5.39
N THR A 57 -9.77 -7.18 5.74
CA THR A 57 -8.38 -7.02 6.17
C THR A 57 -7.54 -8.22 5.71
N TYR A 58 -6.25 -8.20 6.00
CA TYR A 58 -5.29 -9.21 5.58
C TYR A 58 -4.76 -10.01 6.78
N GLU A 59 -4.71 -11.31 6.62
CA GLU A 59 -4.09 -12.22 7.55
C GLU A 59 -3.12 -13.13 6.78
N GLU A 60 -1.82 -12.93 6.99
CA GLU A 60 -0.76 -13.69 6.31
C GLU A 60 -0.97 -13.79 4.78
N THR A 61 -1.52 -14.91 4.31
CA THR A 61 -1.68 -15.24 2.89
C THR A 61 -3.14 -15.24 2.44
N ARG A 62 -4.04 -14.59 3.17
CA ARG A 62 -5.48 -14.55 2.85
C ARG A 62 -6.11 -13.21 3.22
N ILE A 63 -7.24 -12.93 2.59
CA ILE A 63 -8.08 -11.78 2.86
C ILE A 63 -9.26 -12.26 3.71
N ILE A 64 -9.50 -11.59 4.82
CA ILE A 64 -10.63 -11.84 5.74
C ILE A 64 -11.68 -10.77 5.51
N THR A 65 -12.93 -11.16 5.32
CA THR A 65 -14.05 -10.24 5.05
C THR A 65 -15.33 -10.65 5.78
N ASN A 66 -16.24 -9.70 5.94
CA ASN A 66 -17.62 -9.97 6.39
C ASN A 66 -18.53 -10.46 5.25
N ASN A 67 -18.15 -10.27 3.99
CA ASN A 67 -18.96 -10.59 2.82
C ASN A 67 -18.09 -11.01 1.64
N ASP A 68 -18.01 -12.32 1.35
CA ASP A 68 -17.24 -12.85 0.23
C ASP A 68 -17.94 -12.73 -1.13
N GLN A 69 -19.21 -12.30 -1.14
CA GLN A 69 -19.98 -12.02 -2.35
C GLN A 69 -19.84 -10.54 -2.78
N CYS A 70 -19.23 -9.70 -1.96
CA CYS A 70 -18.95 -8.30 -2.32
C CYS A 70 -18.04 -8.24 -3.56
N PRO A 71 -18.48 -7.63 -4.68
CA PRO A 71 -17.71 -7.60 -5.92
C PRO A 71 -16.34 -6.92 -5.75
N TYR A 72 -16.24 -5.96 -4.85
CA TYR A 72 -14.99 -5.26 -4.55
C TYR A 72 -14.02 -6.11 -3.71
N ALA A 73 -14.55 -6.94 -2.79
CA ALA A 73 -13.73 -7.90 -2.05
C ALA A 73 -13.18 -8.99 -2.98
N VAL A 74 -14.01 -9.49 -3.91
CA VAL A 74 -13.58 -10.42 -4.94
C VAL A 74 -12.54 -9.80 -5.87
N MET A 75 -12.70 -8.54 -6.25
CA MET A 75 -11.72 -7.79 -7.06
C MET A 75 -10.38 -7.70 -6.33
N GLU A 76 -10.36 -7.33 -5.05
CA GLU A 76 -9.14 -7.23 -4.24
C GLU A 76 -8.44 -8.59 -4.10
N SER A 77 -9.21 -9.66 -3.91
CA SER A 77 -8.71 -11.04 -3.90
C SER A 77 -8.00 -11.41 -5.22
N ASN A 78 -8.62 -11.08 -6.35
CA ASN A 78 -8.07 -11.37 -7.67
C ASN A 78 -6.79 -10.55 -7.96
N ILE A 79 -6.78 -9.26 -7.62
CA ILE A 79 -5.60 -8.38 -7.81
C ILE A 79 -4.40 -8.91 -7.04
N ASN A 80 -4.61 -9.33 -5.80
CA ASN A 80 -3.52 -9.78 -4.93
C ASN A 80 -3.23 -11.28 -5.05
N HIS A 81 -4.04 -12.05 -5.79
CA HIS A 81 -3.97 -13.52 -5.87
C HIS A 81 -4.02 -14.18 -4.48
N LEU A 82 -4.85 -13.64 -3.59
CA LEU A 82 -5.03 -14.15 -2.24
C LEU A 82 -6.43 -14.77 -2.06
N PRO A 83 -6.56 -15.89 -1.34
CA PRO A 83 -7.86 -16.47 -1.01
C PRO A 83 -8.71 -15.48 -0.20
N LEU A 84 -9.99 -15.37 -0.55
CA LEU A 84 -10.98 -14.59 0.20
C LEU A 84 -11.73 -15.52 1.17
N VAL A 85 -11.75 -15.15 2.43
CA VAL A 85 -12.38 -15.95 3.50
C VAL A 85 -13.40 -15.10 4.25
N GLN A 86 -14.66 -15.48 4.16
CA GLN A 86 -15.73 -14.86 4.94
C GLN A 86 -15.73 -15.38 6.37
N VAL A 87 -15.95 -14.47 7.33
CA VAL A 87 -16.12 -14.78 8.75
C VAL A 87 -17.48 -14.28 9.25
N GLU A 88 -18.05 -14.97 10.22
CA GLU A 88 -19.37 -14.59 10.79
C GLU A 88 -19.32 -13.24 11.51
N SER A 89 -18.21 -12.95 12.20
CA SER A 89 -17.99 -11.71 12.95
C SER A 89 -16.55 -11.25 12.78
N MET A 90 -16.36 -10.13 12.11
CA MET A 90 -15.04 -9.51 11.99
C MET A 90 -14.48 -9.12 13.36
N LYS A 91 -15.33 -8.64 14.29
CA LYS A 91 -14.92 -8.25 15.64
C LYS A 91 -14.40 -9.43 16.47
N ASP A 92 -15.02 -10.60 16.33
CA ASP A 92 -14.62 -11.78 17.08
C ASP A 92 -13.43 -12.50 16.46
N TYR A 93 -13.30 -12.42 15.15
CA TYR A 93 -12.21 -13.08 14.42
C TYR A 93 -10.92 -12.26 14.44
N VAL A 94 -10.97 -10.95 14.13
CA VAL A 94 -9.76 -10.11 13.98
C VAL A 94 -9.22 -9.69 15.35
N ARG A 95 -8.64 -10.65 16.08
CA ARG A 95 -8.01 -10.48 17.41
C ARG A 95 -6.49 -10.36 17.34
N PHE A 96 -5.98 -9.77 16.25
CA PHE A 96 -4.56 -9.54 16.00
C PHE A 96 -4.37 -8.16 15.35
N GLU A 97 -3.15 -7.67 15.35
CA GLU A 97 -2.79 -6.44 14.65
C GLU A 97 -2.85 -6.65 13.14
N VAL A 98 -3.35 -5.66 12.40
CA VAL A 98 -3.52 -5.77 10.96
C VAL A 98 -2.81 -4.63 10.22
N PRO A 99 -2.36 -4.84 8.97
CA PRO A 99 -1.67 -3.81 8.20
C PRO A 99 -2.61 -2.66 7.80
N LYS A 100 -3.85 -2.97 7.46
CA LYS A 100 -4.90 -2.03 7.08
C LYS A 100 -6.28 -2.68 7.10
N PHE A 101 -7.32 -1.85 7.09
CA PHE A 101 -8.67 -2.25 6.69
C PHE A 101 -9.05 -1.55 5.39
N LEU A 102 -9.84 -2.24 4.57
CA LEU A 102 -10.58 -1.65 3.45
C LEU A 102 -12.06 -1.70 3.75
N MET A 103 -12.73 -0.55 3.71
CA MET A 103 -14.19 -0.46 3.68
C MET A 103 -14.61 -0.37 2.21
N LEU A 104 -15.62 -1.13 1.84
CA LEU A 104 -15.98 -1.42 0.45
C LEU A 104 -17.43 -1.06 0.19
N ASP A 105 -17.70 -0.24 -0.81
CA ASP A 105 -19.06 0.05 -1.28
C ASP A 105 -18.97 0.82 -2.62
N ASP A 106 -20.13 1.20 -3.16
CA ASP A 106 -20.21 2.10 -4.29
C ASP A 106 -19.45 3.42 -4.01
N GLY A 107 -18.75 3.91 -5.03
CA GLY A 107 -17.91 5.09 -4.89
C GLY A 107 -18.66 6.36 -4.49
N ASP A 108 -19.87 6.56 -4.98
CA ASP A 108 -20.68 7.72 -4.64
C ASP A 108 -21.15 7.66 -3.16
N TYR A 109 -21.39 6.45 -2.65
CA TYR A 109 -21.70 6.26 -1.24
C TYR A 109 -20.46 6.47 -0.37
N LEU A 110 -19.31 5.89 -0.72
CA LEU A 110 -18.07 6.04 0.05
C LEU A 110 -17.60 7.52 0.14
N VAL A 111 -17.92 8.37 -0.85
CA VAL A 111 -17.69 9.83 -0.74
C VAL A 111 -18.38 10.43 0.50
N THR A 112 -19.56 9.91 0.87
CA THR A 112 -20.31 10.39 2.04
C THR A 112 -19.80 9.78 3.35
N VAL A 113 -19.30 8.56 3.32
CA VAL A 113 -18.79 7.81 4.47
C VAL A 113 -17.39 8.28 4.89
N GLU A 114 -16.51 8.56 3.93
CA GLU A 114 -15.13 8.96 4.18
C GLU A 114 -14.96 10.08 5.23
N PRO A 115 -15.65 11.23 5.14
CA PRO A 115 -15.50 12.30 6.13
C PRO A 115 -15.98 11.89 7.53
N LEU A 116 -16.97 11.01 7.63
CA LEU A 116 -17.49 10.50 8.91
C LEU A 116 -16.47 9.58 9.60
N VAL A 117 -15.90 8.65 8.85
CA VAL A 117 -14.84 7.75 9.34
C VAL A 117 -13.59 8.56 9.73
N LYS A 118 -13.18 9.54 8.92
CA LYS A 118 -12.09 10.48 9.26
C LYS A 118 -12.33 11.20 10.57
N ALA A 119 -13.53 11.74 10.77
CA ALA A 119 -13.89 12.44 11.99
C ALA A 119 -13.88 11.51 13.22
N ALA A 120 -14.39 10.29 13.07
CA ALA A 120 -14.50 9.31 14.14
C ALA A 120 -13.14 8.72 14.59
N LEU A 121 -12.20 8.52 13.66
CA LEU A 121 -10.87 7.96 13.93
C LEU A 121 -9.83 9.05 14.27
N GLY A 122 -10.14 10.31 13.97
CA GLY A 122 -9.28 11.44 14.30
C GLY A 122 -7.94 11.41 13.58
N LYS A 123 -6.91 11.95 14.28
CA LYS A 123 -5.57 12.09 13.69
C LYS A 123 -4.68 10.86 13.87
N ASN A 124 -5.20 9.78 14.42
CA ASN A 124 -4.41 8.58 14.74
C ASN A 124 -4.24 7.62 13.56
N PHE A 125 -5.10 7.76 12.55
CA PHE A 125 -5.13 6.92 11.37
C PHE A 125 -5.09 7.77 10.10
N SER A 126 -4.55 7.19 9.04
CA SER A 126 -4.70 7.67 7.67
C SER A 126 -5.97 7.05 7.09
N VAL A 127 -6.91 7.87 6.65
CA VAL A 127 -8.16 7.43 6.03
C VAL A 127 -8.28 8.14 4.69
N TYR A 128 -8.32 7.39 3.60
CA TYR A 128 -8.41 7.95 2.24
C TYR A 128 -8.94 6.91 1.27
N ARG A 129 -9.44 7.34 0.12
CA ARG A 129 -9.82 6.42 -0.95
C ARG A 129 -8.64 6.20 -1.90
N SER A 130 -8.23 4.94 -2.04
CA SER A 130 -7.23 4.53 -3.05
C SER A 130 -7.89 4.34 -4.41
N GLU A 131 -9.13 3.87 -4.41
CA GLU A 131 -10.03 3.75 -5.55
C GLU A 131 -11.40 4.32 -5.17
N PRO A 132 -12.28 4.64 -6.12
CA PRO A 132 -13.61 5.14 -5.79
C PRO A 132 -14.37 4.27 -4.78
N TYR A 133 -14.22 2.96 -4.88
CA TYR A 133 -14.90 1.92 -4.12
C TYR A 133 -14.07 1.32 -2.97
N PHE A 134 -12.87 1.83 -2.70
CA PHE A 134 -11.98 1.41 -1.62
C PHE A 134 -11.66 2.57 -0.67
N LEU A 135 -12.21 2.52 0.54
CA LEU A 135 -11.84 3.43 1.63
C LEU A 135 -10.85 2.73 2.56
N GLU A 136 -9.60 3.15 2.49
CA GLU A 136 -8.51 2.60 3.29
C GLU A 136 -8.44 3.23 4.67
N VAL A 137 -8.26 2.40 5.69
CA VAL A 137 -7.89 2.82 7.04
C VAL A 137 -6.53 2.17 7.35
N MET A 138 -5.53 3.02 7.59
CA MET A 138 -4.13 2.61 7.81
C MET A 138 -3.56 3.29 9.05
N PRO A 139 -2.49 2.77 9.65
CA PRO A 139 -1.71 3.50 10.63
C PRO A 139 -1.27 4.86 10.07
N LYS A 140 -1.19 5.87 10.94
CA LYS A 140 -0.73 7.19 10.54
C LYS A 140 0.77 7.20 10.21
N GLY A 141 1.14 8.05 9.27
CA GLY A 141 2.55 8.27 8.91
C GLY A 141 3.14 7.13 8.08
N ILE A 142 2.28 6.34 7.43
CA ILE A 142 2.70 5.41 6.40
C ILE A 142 2.71 6.15 5.07
N ASP A 143 3.89 6.30 4.51
CA ASP A 143 4.10 6.68 3.12
C ASP A 143 5.38 6.02 2.59
N LYS A 144 5.48 5.91 1.27
CA LYS A 144 6.59 5.21 0.63
C LYS A 144 7.95 5.85 0.93
N ALA A 145 8.03 7.17 1.03
CA ALA A 145 9.29 7.87 1.31
C ALA A 145 9.82 7.57 2.72
N LEU A 146 8.96 7.63 3.74
CA LEU A 146 9.34 7.33 5.13
C LEU A 146 9.80 5.88 5.28
N SER A 147 9.12 4.96 4.61
CA SER A 147 9.49 3.54 4.66
C SER A 147 10.80 3.27 3.93
N LEU A 148 11.03 3.93 2.79
CA LEU A 148 12.30 3.86 2.08
C LEU A 148 13.44 4.51 2.87
N ALA A 149 13.20 5.61 3.58
CA ALA A 149 14.20 6.21 4.48
C ALA A 149 14.66 5.19 5.54
N ARG A 150 13.73 4.45 6.15
CA ARG A 150 14.06 3.38 7.12
C ARG A 150 14.83 2.23 6.48
N LEU A 151 14.44 1.82 5.28
CA LEU A 151 15.17 0.78 4.55
C LEU A 151 16.61 1.23 4.26
N LEU A 152 16.81 2.47 3.82
CA LEU A 152 18.14 3.04 3.57
C LEU A 152 19.01 3.05 4.84
N GLU A 153 18.44 3.39 6.00
CA GLU A 153 19.13 3.31 7.30
C GLU A 153 19.62 1.89 7.60
N VAL A 154 18.73 0.88 7.40
CA VAL A 154 19.09 -0.54 7.59
C VAL A 154 20.20 -0.98 6.65
N LEU A 155 20.20 -0.48 5.41
CA LEU A 155 21.20 -0.78 4.40
C LEU A 155 22.50 0.03 4.54
N GLY A 156 22.55 1.02 5.45
CA GLY A 156 23.67 1.95 5.57
C GLY A 156 23.84 2.85 4.35
N MET A 157 22.75 3.15 3.65
CA MET A 157 22.71 3.96 2.44
C MET A 157 22.06 5.32 2.71
N THR A 158 22.29 6.27 1.80
CA THR A 158 21.66 7.59 1.82
C THR A 158 20.68 7.74 0.67
N LYS A 159 19.78 8.72 0.77
CA LYS A 159 18.83 9.04 -0.30
C LYS A 159 19.51 9.39 -1.63
N ASP A 160 20.73 9.94 -1.59
CA ASP A 160 21.49 10.32 -2.79
C ASP A 160 21.98 9.10 -3.60
N GLN A 161 21.93 7.90 -3.00
CA GLN A 161 22.22 6.61 -3.63
C GLN A 161 20.96 5.91 -4.12
N MET A 162 19.80 6.56 -4.07
CA MET A 162 18.51 6.00 -4.41
C MET A 162 17.98 6.61 -5.70
N ILE A 163 17.54 5.74 -6.62
CA ILE A 163 16.68 6.10 -7.75
C ILE A 163 15.27 5.59 -7.44
N ALA A 164 14.26 6.45 -7.56
CA ALA A 164 12.87 6.06 -7.38
C ALA A 164 12.09 6.28 -8.67
N CYS A 165 11.44 5.23 -9.17
CA CYS A 165 10.52 5.30 -10.31
C CYS A 165 9.09 5.15 -9.83
N GLY A 166 8.16 5.97 -10.37
CA GLY A 166 6.75 5.93 -9.99
C GLY A 166 5.82 6.45 -11.07
N ASP A 167 4.52 6.19 -10.92
CA ASP A 167 3.48 6.63 -11.86
C ASP A 167 2.22 7.19 -11.18
N GLY A 168 1.97 6.84 -9.90
CA GLY A 168 0.78 7.20 -9.15
C GLY A 168 0.96 8.35 -8.15
N TYR A 169 -0.15 8.82 -7.58
CA TYR A 169 -0.14 9.84 -6.53
C TYR A 169 0.60 9.38 -5.26
N ASN A 170 0.53 8.09 -4.93
CA ASN A 170 1.20 7.49 -3.78
C ASN A 170 2.72 7.36 -3.94
N ASP A 171 3.25 7.63 -5.14
CA ASP A 171 4.68 7.63 -5.44
C ASP A 171 5.32 9.02 -5.31
N LEU A 172 4.51 10.07 -5.21
CA LEU A 172 4.98 11.45 -5.22
C LEU A 172 6.05 11.72 -4.16
N THR A 173 5.80 11.26 -2.93
CA THR A 173 6.72 11.48 -1.81
C THR A 173 8.05 10.74 -1.99
N MET A 174 8.03 9.50 -2.50
CA MET A 174 9.27 8.75 -2.72
C MET A 174 10.08 9.31 -3.89
N VAL A 175 9.43 9.77 -4.96
CA VAL A 175 10.10 10.41 -6.11
C VAL A 175 10.75 11.73 -5.68
N GLN A 176 10.09 12.53 -4.84
CA GLN A 176 10.67 13.76 -4.29
C GLN A 176 11.78 13.53 -3.27
N PHE A 177 11.76 12.38 -2.59
CA PHE A 177 12.74 12.03 -1.55
C PHE A 177 14.06 11.51 -2.14
N ALA A 178 14.01 10.76 -3.24
CA ALA A 178 15.16 10.10 -3.85
C ALA A 178 16.23 11.08 -4.34
N GLY A 179 17.47 10.62 -4.45
CA GLY A 179 18.55 11.36 -5.10
C GLY A 179 18.32 11.55 -6.61
N LEU A 180 17.61 10.62 -7.25
CA LEU A 180 17.07 10.77 -8.59
C LEU A 180 15.61 10.28 -8.60
N GLY A 181 14.70 11.21 -8.67
CA GLY A 181 13.27 10.94 -8.79
C GLY A 181 12.83 10.83 -10.26
N VAL A 182 12.24 9.71 -10.63
CA VAL A 182 11.83 9.41 -12.01
C VAL A 182 10.32 9.22 -12.09
N ALA A 183 9.67 9.91 -13.01
CA ALA A 183 8.28 9.65 -13.39
C ALA A 183 8.22 8.80 -14.65
N MET A 184 7.32 7.80 -14.65
CA MET A 184 6.97 7.10 -15.88
C MET A 184 6.25 8.05 -16.85
N GLU A 185 6.31 7.80 -18.16
CA GLU A 185 5.62 8.64 -19.15
C GLU A 185 4.10 8.67 -18.92
N ASN A 186 3.52 7.53 -18.53
CA ASN A 186 2.11 7.39 -18.18
C ASN A 186 1.74 7.92 -16.78
N ALA A 187 2.71 8.51 -16.05
CA ALA A 187 2.49 9.00 -14.70
C ALA A 187 1.49 10.18 -14.63
N VAL A 188 0.83 10.30 -13.49
CA VAL A 188 -0.05 11.43 -13.18
C VAL A 188 0.71 12.76 -13.26
N LEU A 189 0.02 13.81 -13.70
CA LEU A 189 0.64 15.11 -13.97
C LEU A 189 1.41 15.71 -12.76
N PRO A 190 0.94 15.64 -11.50
CA PRO A 190 1.70 16.13 -10.36
C PRO A 190 3.05 15.41 -10.18
N LEU A 191 3.10 14.09 -10.42
CA LEU A 191 4.33 13.32 -10.32
C LEU A 191 5.32 13.68 -11.41
N ARG A 192 4.87 13.80 -12.67
CA ARG A 192 5.69 14.24 -13.81
C ARG A 192 6.31 15.64 -13.60
N LYS A 193 5.61 16.53 -12.88
CA LYS A 193 6.11 17.87 -12.55
C LYS A 193 7.14 17.87 -11.41
N ALA A 194 7.09 16.88 -10.54
CA ALA A 194 7.94 16.80 -9.36
C ALA A 194 9.20 15.95 -9.58
N ALA A 195 9.25 15.15 -10.63
CA ALA A 195 10.36 14.27 -10.95
C ALA A 195 11.53 15.02 -11.62
N ASP A 196 12.75 14.54 -11.37
CA ASP A 196 13.97 15.02 -12.00
C ASP A 196 14.10 14.53 -13.45
N TYR A 197 13.53 13.38 -13.74
CA TYR A 197 13.56 12.75 -15.07
C TYR A 197 12.23 12.10 -15.39
N ILE A 198 11.85 12.14 -16.67
CA ILE A 198 10.69 11.38 -17.20
C ILE A 198 11.24 10.30 -18.11
N THR A 199 10.96 9.04 -17.77
CA THR A 199 11.33 7.87 -18.56
C THR A 199 10.22 7.46 -19.52
N LEU A 200 10.38 6.31 -20.19
CA LEU A 200 9.36 5.71 -21.05
C LEU A 200 8.16 5.21 -20.23
N SER A 201 7.09 4.83 -20.92
CA SER A 201 5.89 4.28 -20.27
C SER A 201 6.16 2.88 -19.67
N ASN A 202 5.22 2.40 -18.85
CA ASN A 202 5.24 1.03 -18.34
C ASN A 202 5.10 -0.04 -19.45
N ASN A 203 4.57 0.34 -20.62
CA ASN A 203 4.46 -0.54 -21.79
C ASN A 203 5.73 -0.56 -22.67
N GLU A 204 6.69 0.27 -22.35
CA GLU A 204 7.94 0.47 -23.11
C GLU A 204 9.17 0.27 -22.23
N ASP A 205 9.05 -0.56 -21.20
CA ASP A 205 10.14 -0.92 -20.29
C ASP A 205 10.85 0.28 -19.63
N GLY A 206 10.08 1.31 -19.26
CA GLY A 206 10.62 2.58 -18.74
C GLY A 206 11.53 2.44 -17.53
N VAL A 207 11.31 1.45 -16.63
CA VAL A 207 12.22 1.19 -15.50
C VAL A 207 13.54 0.61 -15.98
N ALA A 208 13.52 -0.34 -16.95
CA ALA A 208 14.74 -0.89 -17.54
C ALA A 208 15.57 0.21 -18.21
N HIS A 209 14.90 1.13 -18.94
CA HIS A 209 15.57 2.29 -19.55
C HIS A 209 16.31 3.16 -18.51
N VAL A 210 15.72 3.37 -17.32
CA VAL A 210 16.38 4.10 -16.22
C VAL A 210 17.63 3.37 -15.74
N VAL A 211 17.55 2.05 -15.54
CA VAL A 211 18.69 1.22 -15.10
C VAL A 211 19.82 1.28 -16.13
N GLU A 212 19.51 1.09 -17.40
CA GLU A 212 20.51 1.17 -18.48
C GLU A 212 21.21 2.53 -18.53
N LYS A 213 20.41 3.60 -18.40
CA LYS A 213 20.93 4.99 -18.55
C LYS A 213 21.75 5.47 -17.36
N PHE A 214 21.37 5.12 -16.12
CA PHE A 214 21.91 5.72 -14.91
C PHE A 214 22.72 4.75 -14.04
N MET A 215 22.64 3.45 -14.28
CA MET A 215 23.35 2.45 -13.47
C MET A 215 24.34 1.60 -14.26
N LEU A 216 24.14 1.44 -15.58
CA LEU A 216 25.00 0.60 -16.43
C LEU A 216 25.83 1.40 -17.44
N SER A 217 25.65 2.72 -17.53
CA SER A 217 26.39 3.62 -18.43
C SER A 217 27.71 4.07 -17.87
#